data_f570ae249ada810831bd18ab538edd9b
#
_entry.id   f570ae249ada810831bd18ab538edd9b
#
_cell.length_a   1.000
_cell.length_b   1.000
_cell.length_c   1.000
_cell.angle_alpha   90.00
_cell.angle_beta   90.00
_cell.angle_gamma   90.00
#
_symmetry.space_group_name_H-M   'P 1'
#
loop_
_entity.id
_entity.type
_entity.pdbx_description
1 polymer ?
#
loop_
_entity_poly.entity_id
_entity_poly.type
_entity_poly.pdbx_seq_one_letter_code
_entity_poly.pdbx_strand_id
1 'polypeptide(L)'
;MSFQSFYQRALTLFKAYPSTSKLLVLSTFSGGSVLVYSDLNTAVTPKDGQHKKKVVVLGSGWSGYSFLSYLNNPNYDVQVVSPRNFFLFTPLLPSVTNGTVEARSIVEPIRGLMRKKGFGFTEAECVNIDATNKKIHCRSKDSKSLKGTSEFDMDYDILVIAVGAKPNTFNTPGVEEHAFFLKEAEDALKIRQSVIDCFERASLPDLTEEERKKILHFVVVGGGPTGVEFSAELHDFLVEDVAKIYPKVQEFTRITLLEAGDHILNMFDKRITAFAEEKFQRDGIDLKTKSMVVGVTADEISTKERGTGKVVSEPYGMVVWSTGIGLRPFIRDFMQQIGQEKRRVLATDEWLRVEGCDGVYALGDTATINQRKVMEDIDAIFTKADKEKTGTLNKKEFNGVVKDICQRYPQVELYLKKKKLRNIANLLKSANGDDTEINIEKFKQALAEVDTQMKNLPATAQVASQQGKYLAKCFNRMEKCEKRPEGPLRFRGEGRHRFQPFRYRHFGSFAPLGGEQTAAELPGDWVSIGHSSQWLWYSVYASKLVSWRTRTLVISDWARRFIFGRDSSSI
;
A
#
# COMPACT_ATOMS: atom_id res chain seq x y z
N MET A 1 26.48 -25.29 10.69
CA MET A 1 27.44 -24.60 9.78
C MET A 1 28.43 -23.82 10.58
N SER A 2 29.74 -23.99 10.32
CA SER A 2 30.78 -23.30 11.10
C SER A 2 30.87 -21.84 10.69
N PHE A 3 31.28 -20.97 11.62
CA PHE A 3 31.58 -19.55 11.38
C PHE A 3 32.46 -19.31 10.16
N GLN A 4 33.34 -20.29 9.85
CA GLN A 4 34.16 -20.31 8.64
C GLN A 4 33.34 -20.40 7.33
N SER A 5 32.23 -21.12 7.30
CA SER A 5 31.36 -21.23 6.11
C SER A 5 30.63 -19.91 5.84
N PHE A 6 30.19 -19.20 6.89
CA PHE A 6 29.62 -17.88 6.79
C PHE A 6 30.63 -16.85 6.29
N TYR A 7 31.81 -16.86 6.87
CA TYR A 7 32.90 -15.95 6.48
C TYR A 7 33.33 -16.16 5.03
N GLN A 8 33.42 -17.41 4.58
CA GLN A 8 33.75 -17.76 3.19
C GLN A 8 32.62 -17.33 2.21
N ARG A 9 31.34 -17.51 2.56
CA ARG A 9 30.20 -17.03 1.74
C ARG A 9 30.16 -15.50 1.69
N ALA A 10 30.33 -14.83 2.81
CA ALA A 10 30.41 -13.37 2.87
C ALA A 10 31.58 -12.82 2.05
N LEU A 11 32.78 -13.46 2.16
CA LEU A 11 33.98 -13.11 1.37
C LEU A 11 33.77 -13.34 -0.14
N THR A 12 33.08 -14.38 -0.52
CA THR A 12 32.80 -14.68 -1.93
C THR A 12 31.83 -13.65 -2.53
N LEU A 13 30.80 -13.25 -1.78
CA LEU A 13 29.87 -12.17 -2.15
C LEU A 13 30.57 -10.79 -2.20
N PHE A 14 31.46 -10.51 -1.23
CA PHE A 14 32.26 -9.28 -1.23
C PHE A 14 33.26 -9.20 -2.38
N LYS A 15 33.81 -10.34 -2.79
CA LYS A 15 34.77 -10.43 -3.93
C LYS A 15 34.05 -10.34 -5.27
N ALA A 16 32.83 -10.87 -5.37
CA ALA A 16 32.03 -10.81 -6.59
C ALA A 16 31.51 -9.39 -6.93
N TYR A 17 31.33 -8.53 -5.90
CA TYR A 17 30.77 -7.18 -6.07
C TYR A 17 31.50 -6.11 -5.24
N PRO A 18 32.77 -5.78 -5.55
CA PRO A 18 33.65 -5.03 -4.64
C PRO A 18 33.33 -3.52 -4.51
N SER A 19 32.64 -2.91 -5.46
CA SER A 19 32.37 -1.47 -5.45
C SER A 19 30.98 -1.10 -4.92
N THR A 20 29.95 -1.87 -5.25
CA THR A 20 28.56 -1.59 -4.85
C THR A 20 28.28 -1.99 -3.40
N SER A 21 28.86 -3.08 -2.92
CA SER A 21 28.71 -3.53 -1.53
C SER A 21 29.34 -2.59 -0.51
N LYS A 22 30.50 -1.99 -0.82
CA LYS A 22 31.15 -1.00 0.05
C LYS A 22 30.36 0.30 0.16
N LEU A 23 29.77 0.76 -0.94
CA LEU A 23 28.92 1.97 -0.94
C LEU A 23 27.61 1.74 -0.15
N LEU A 24 27.06 0.54 -0.21
CA LEU A 24 25.81 0.17 0.48
C LEU A 24 25.99 0.06 2.00
N VAL A 25 27.08 -0.55 2.47
CA VAL A 25 27.41 -0.62 3.91
C VAL A 25 27.69 0.77 4.47
N LEU A 26 28.38 1.64 3.75
CA LEU A 26 28.62 3.02 4.17
C LEU A 26 27.33 3.87 4.20
N SER A 27 26.41 3.67 3.25
CA SER A 27 25.15 4.43 3.22
C SER A 27 24.16 4.00 4.31
N THR A 28 24.17 2.74 4.74
CA THR A 28 23.34 2.27 5.87
C THR A 28 23.84 2.80 7.21
N PHE A 29 25.15 2.94 7.39
CA PHE A 29 25.72 3.53 8.61
C PHE A 29 25.63 5.07 8.66
N SER A 30 25.82 5.76 7.54
CA SER A 30 25.74 7.23 7.49
C SER A 30 24.29 7.77 7.50
N GLY A 31 23.33 7.08 6.88
CA GLY A 31 21.90 7.46 6.94
C GLY A 31 21.30 7.32 8.34
N GLY A 32 21.86 6.44 9.18
CA GLY A 32 21.43 6.25 10.57
C GLY A 32 21.78 7.43 11.48
N SER A 33 22.93 8.04 11.29
CA SER A 33 23.40 9.12 12.16
C SER A 33 22.69 10.46 11.95
N VAL A 34 22.19 10.73 10.76
CA VAL A 34 21.47 11.98 10.45
C VAL A 34 20.03 11.97 10.97
N LEU A 35 19.39 10.79 11.11
CA LEU A 35 18.02 10.67 11.62
C LEU A 35 17.91 10.71 13.15
N VAL A 36 18.98 10.34 13.87
CA VAL A 36 18.99 10.41 15.36
C VAL A 36 19.04 11.86 15.87
N TYR A 37 19.60 12.78 15.10
CA TYR A 37 19.71 14.20 15.51
C TYR A 37 18.42 15.01 15.31
N SER A 38 17.47 14.51 14.51
CA SER A 38 16.19 15.22 14.25
C SER A 38 15.07 14.89 15.23
N ASP A 39 15.24 13.87 16.07
CA ASP A 39 14.19 13.41 17.02
C ASP A 39 14.28 14.07 18.42
N LEU A 40 15.29 14.91 18.62
CA LEU A 40 15.46 15.67 19.86
C LEU A 40 15.08 17.14 19.61
N ASN A 41 13.80 17.47 19.55
CA ASN A 41 13.30 18.73 20.09
C ASN A 41 11.84 19.01 19.82
N THR A 42 11.25 19.44 20.87
CA THR A 42 10.27 20.45 21.26
C THR A 42 8.90 19.88 21.57
N ALA A 43 8.71 19.64 22.86
CA ALA A 43 7.39 19.74 23.48
C ALA A 43 6.96 21.23 23.39
N VAL A 44 6.04 21.53 22.48
CA VAL A 44 5.40 22.85 22.41
C VAL A 44 4.38 22.90 23.53
N THR A 45 4.62 23.77 24.52
CA THR A 45 3.66 24.06 25.59
C THR A 45 2.38 24.66 25.02
N PRO A 46 1.19 24.19 25.44
CA PRO A 46 -0.09 24.76 25.02
C PRO A 46 -0.25 26.19 25.48
N LYS A 47 -0.86 27.04 24.66
CA LYS A 47 -1.42 28.32 25.12
C LYS A 47 -2.66 28.01 25.95
N ASP A 48 -2.63 28.35 27.23
CA ASP A 48 -3.77 28.24 28.14
C ASP A 48 -4.99 29.01 27.61
N GLY A 49 -6.16 28.35 27.66
CA GLY A 49 -7.46 28.99 27.47
C GLY A 49 -8.19 28.80 26.14
N GLN A 50 -7.63 28.12 25.12
CA GLN A 50 -8.33 27.90 23.87
C GLN A 50 -8.94 26.48 23.80
N HIS A 51 -10.22 26.37 23.47
CA HIS A 51 -10.91 25.09 23.26
C HIS A 51 -10.23 24.33 22.10
N LYS A 52 -9.63 23.19 22.41
CA LYS A 52 -8.95 22.35 21.40
C LYS A 52 -9.99 21.66 20.52
N LYS A 53 -9.80 21.68 19.20
CA LYS A 53 -10.63 20.89 18.30
C LYS A 53 -10.36 19.40 18.49
N LYS A 54 -11.43 18.63 18.66
CA LYS A 54 -11.37 17.17 18.85
C LYS A 54 -11.18 16.49 17.49
N VAL A 55 -10.02 15.88 17.28
CA VAL A 55 -9.68 15.14 16.08
C VAL A 55 -9.70 13.66 16.38
N VAL A 56 -10.64 12.94 15.76
CA VAL A 56 -10.71 11.47 15.87
C VAL A 56 -10.07 10.84 14.64
N VAL A 57 -9.15 9.90 14.85
CA VAL A 57 -8.43 9.16 13.80
C VAL A 57 -8.82 7.69 13.89
N LEU A 58 -9.43 7.17 12.83
CA LEU A 58 -9.80 5.76 12.73
C LEU A 58 -8.70 4.98 12.00
N GLY A 59 -8.03 4.09 12.72
CA GLY A 59 -7.03 3.18 12.17
C GLY A 59 -5.59 3.60 12.40
N SER A 60 -4.75 2.59 12.68
CA SER A 60 -3.30 2.69 12.95
C SER A 60 -2.43 2.11 11.84
N GLY A 61 -2.98 1.95 10.62
CA GLY A 61 -2.26 1.48 9.44
C GLY A 61 -1.36 2.55 8.83
N TRP A 62 -0.89 2.33 7.60
CA TRP A 62 0.08 3.19 6.90
C TRP A 62 -0.30 4.67 6.87
N SER A 63 -1.54 4.99 6.53
CA SER A 63 -1.98 6.39 6.44
C SER A 63 -2.18 7.00 7.83
N GLY A 64 -2.84 6.28 8.75
CA GLY A 64 -3.08 6.74 10.11
C GLY A 64 -1.78 6.93 10.90
N TYR A 65 -0.90 5.92 10.89
CA TYR A 65 0.42 6.01 11.55
C TYR A 65 1.27 7.17 10.99
N SER A 66 1.28 7.34 9.66
CA SER A 66 2.02 8.45 9.04
C SER A 66 1.43 9.80 9.40
N PHE A 67 0.10 9.94 9.42
CA PHE A 67 -0.57 11.17 9.87
C PHE A 67 -0.18 11.51 11.32
N LEU A 68 -0.32 10.56 12.24
CA LEU A 68 -0.03 10.76 13.66
C LEU A 68 1.45 11.07 13.93
N SER A 69 2.36 10.42 13.19
CA SER A 69 3.80 10.64 13.34
C SER A 69 4.23 12.07 12.96
N TYR A 70 3.62 12.63 11.90
CA TYR A 70 3.96 13.95 11.38
C TYR A 70 3.06 15.08 11.91
N LEU A 71 1.97 14.75 12.62
CA LEU A 71 1.12 15.75 13.26
C LEU A 71 1.83 16.35 14.49
N ASN A 72 1.88 17.69 14.52
CA ASN A 72 2.62 18.46 15.52
C ASN A 72 1.90 19.79 15.84
N ASN A 73 0.60 19.72 16.08
CA ASN A 73 -0.21 20.91 16.37
C ASN A 73 -0.85 20.78 17.76
N PRO A 74 -0.49 21.67 18.72
CA PRO A 74 -1.00 21.61 20.08
C PRO A 74 -2.48 22.02 20.22
N ASN A 75 -3.08 22.60 19.17
CA ASN A 75 -4.46 23.07 19.17
C ASN A 75 -5.49 21.94 18.93
N TYR A 76 -5.02 20.70 18.77
CA TYR A 76 -5.87 19.54 18.61
C TYR A 76 -5.83 18.63 19.84
N ASP A 77 -7.01 18.15 20.26
CA ASP A 77 -7.16 16.97 21.10
C ASP A 77 -7.33 15.76 20.17
N VAL A 78 -6.30 14.93 20.10
CA VAL A 78 -6.25 13.81 19.14
C VAL A 78 -6.58 12.51 19.84
N GLN A 79 -7.63 11.83 19.37
CA GLN A 79 -8.06 10.51 19.85
C GLN A 79 -7.96 9.51 18.70
N VAL A 80 -7.27 8.41 18.93
CA VAL A 80 -7.07 7.35 17.94
C VAL A 80 -7.89 6.13 18.34
N VAL A 81 -8.68 5.61 17.40
CA VAL A 81 -9.45 4.37 17.57
C VAL A 81 -8.97 3.36 16.56
N SER A 82 -8.51 2.21 17.01
CA SER A 82 -8.05 1.12 16.14
C SER A 82 -8.23 -0.23 16.84
N PRO A 83 -8.66 -1.29 16.11
CA PRO A 83 -8.75 -2.64 16.68
C PRO A 83 -7.38 -3.29 16.90
N ARG A 84 -6.29 -2.64 16.45
CA ARG A 84 -4.91 -3.06 16.65
C ARG A 84 -4.13 -2.00 17.41
N ASN A 85 -3.40 -2.40 18.42
CA ASN A 85 -2.53 -1.52 19.21
C ASN A 85 -1.11 -1.38 18.66
N PHE A 86 -0.91 -1.78 17.37
CA PHE A 86 0.36 -1.70 16.67
C PHE A 86 0.20 -1.27 15.21
N PHE A 87 1.27 -0.74 14.66
CA PHE A 87 1.46 -0.56 13.22
C PHE A 87 2.13 -1.82 12.65
N LEU A 88 1.66 -2.29 11.50
CA LEU A 88 2.21 -3.45 10.78
C LEU A 88 2.93 -3.00 9.51
N PHE A 89 4.19 -3.40 9.36
CA PHE A 89 4.97 -3.19 8.14
C PHE A 89 4.64 -4.27 7.11
N THR A 90 3.50 -4.11 6.43
CA THR A 90 2.91 -5.09 5.51
C THR A 90 3.81 -5.58 4.37
N PRO A 91 4.81 -4.81 3.84
CA PRO A 91 5.67 -5.31 2.78
C PRO A 91 6.56 -6.50 3.14
N LEU A 92 6.73 -6.81 4.42
CA LEU A 92 7.45 -8.01 4.88
C LEU A 92 6.50 -9.12 5.37
N LEU A 93 5.20 -8.97 5.16
CA LEU A 93 4.23 -9.97 5.60
C LEU A 93 4.41 -11.33 4.89
N PRO A 94 4.69 -11.41 3.58
CA PRO A 94 5.03 -12.68 2.92
C PRO A 94 6.24 -13.37 3.56
N SER A 95 7.27 -12.64 3.98
CA SER A 95 8.44 -13.20 4.64
C SER A 95 8.15 -13.76 6.05
N VAL A 96 7.04 -13.35 6.69
CA VAL A 96 6.61 -13.91 7.98
C VAL A 96 5.99 -15.28 7.82
N THR A 97 5.30 -15.54 6.71
CA THR A 97 4.58 -16.82 6.48
C THR A 97 5.47 -18.04 6.48
N ASN A 98 6.77 -17.89 6.26
CA ASN A 98 7.74 -18.96 6.17
C ASN A 98 8.93 -18.78 7.14
N GLY A 99 8.82 -17.87 8.11
CA GLY A 99 9.83 -17.66 9.13
C GLY A 99 11.11 -16.97 8.68
N THR A 100 11.13 -16.37 7.48
CA THR A 100 12.24 -15.51 7.02
C THR A 100 12.40 -14.29 7.94
N VAL A 101 11.28 -13.75 8.41
CA VAL A 101 11.20 -12.66 9.38
C VAL A 101 10.14 -13.01 10.42
N GLU A 102 10.36 -12.67 11.68
CA GLU A 102 9.38 -12.89 12.75
C GLU A 102 8.27 -11.82 12.73
N ALA A 103 7.05 -12.22 13.07
CA ALA A 103 5.89 -11.31 13.11
C ALA A 103 6.14 -10.10 14.03
N ARG A 104 6.81 -10.31 15.18
CA ARG A 104 7.14 -9.25 16.14
C ARG A 104 8.16 -8.25 15.63
N SER A 105 8.96 -8.63 14.64
CA SER A 105 9.98 -7.76 14.04
C SER A 105 9.40 -6.71 13.11
N ILE A 106 8.22 -6.98 12.52
CA ILE A 106 7.55 -6.08 11.58
C ILE A 106 6.40 -5.27 12.20
N VAL A 107 6.18 -5.39 13.51
CA VAL A 107 5.15 -4.62 14.23
C VAL A 107 5.78 -3.55 15.13
N GLU A 108 5.18 -2.37 15.16
CA GLU A 108 5.57 -1.27 16.04
C GLU A 108 4.42 -0.91 16.98
N PRO A 109 4.59 -1.01 18.32
CA PRO A 109 3.55 -0.64 19.29
C PRO A 109 3.16 0.83 19.18
N ILE A 110 1.88 1.13 18.94
CA ILE A 110 1.43 2.50 18.70
C ILE A 110 1.40 3.35 19.97
N ARG A 111 1.18 2.74 21.14
CA ARG A 111 1.10 3.47 22.42
C ARG A 111 2.38 4.25 22.74
N GLY A 112 3.55 3.80 22.26
CA GLY A 112 4.81 4.52 22.39
C GLY A 112 4.80 5.86 21.64
N LEU A 113 4.26 5.87 20.41
CA LEU A 113 4.08 7.09 19.63
C LEU A 113 3.03 8.01 20.27
N MET A 114 1.90 7.45 20.70
CA MET A 114 0.82 8.22 21.34
C MET A 114 1.31 8.96 22.58
N ARG A 115 2.05 8.26 23.46
CA ARG A 115 2.64 8.88 24.67
C ARG A 115 3.59 10.04 24.32
N LYS A 116 4.46 9.85 23.32
CA LYS A 116 5.38 10.91 22.88
C LYS A 116 4.68 12.14 22.33
N LYS A 117 3.51 11.97 21.72
CA LYS A 117 2.72 13.03 21.10
C LYS A 117 1.66 13.64 22.03
N GLY A 118 1.37 13.01 23.17
CA GLY A 118 0.28 13.40 24.05
C GLY A 118 -1.10 13.11 23.45
N PHE A 119 -1.23 12.07 22.59
CA PHE A 119 -2.48 11.66 21.95
C PHE A 119 -3.15 10.52 22.73
N GLY A 120 -4.48 10.50 22.73
CA GLY A 120 -5.26 9.40 23.28
C GLY A 120 -5.30 8.21 22.31
N PHE A 121 -5.39 6.99 22.87
CA PHE A 121 -5.55 5.76 22.07
C PHE A 121 -6.52 4.80 22.76
N THR A 122 -7.52 4.38 21.99
CA THR A 122 -8.51 3.37 22.40
C THR A 122 -8.44 2.18 21.44
N GLU A 123 -8.20 0.98 22.00
CA GLU A 123 -8.24 -0.28 21.26
C GLU A 123 -9.69 -0.73 21.12
N ALA A 124 -10.29 -0.35 19.98
CA ALA A 124 -11.68 -0.64 19.68
C ALA A 124 -11.90 -0.62 18.16
N GLU A 125 -12.95 -1.28 17.71
CA GLU A 125 -13.44 -1.23 16.35
C GLU A 125 -14.53 -0.16 16.22
N CYS A 126 -14.40 0.73 15.23
CA CYS A 126 -15.50 1.59 14.82
C CYS A 126 -16.48 0.74 14.02
N VAL A 127 -17.75 0.75 14.46
CA VAL A 127 -18.83 -0.05 13.84
C VAL A 127 -19.83 0.81 13.07
N ASN A 128 -19.90 2.11 13.39
CA ASN A 128 -20.75 3.06 12.66
C ASN A 128 -20.19 4.49 12.76
N ILE A 129 -20.48 5.30 11.76
CA ILE A 129 -20.20 6.74 11.71
C ILE A 129 -21.53 7.47 11.50
N ASP A 130 -21.90 8.32 12.43
CA ASP A 130 -23.04 9.24 12.29
C ASP A 130 -22.52 10.59 11.79
N ALA A 131 -22.70 10.81 10.49
CA ALA A 131 -22.25 12.03 9.82
C ALA A 131 -23.02 13.27 10.28
N THR A 132 -24.29 13.11 10.63
CA THR A 132 -25.21 14.21 11.01
C THR A 132 -24.87 14.76 12.40
N ASN A 133 -24.70 13.87 13.37
CA ASN A 133 -24.44 14.24 14.75
C ASN A 133 -22.94 14.31 15.06
N LYS A 134 -22.05 14.06 14.08
CA LYS A 134 -20.59 14.02 14.22
C LYS A 134 -20.12 13.09 15.33
N LYS A 135 -20.63 11.86 15.33
CA LYS A 135 -20.30 10.81 16.31
C LYS A 135 -19.78 9.56 15.60
N ILE A 136 -18.95 8.82 16.30
CA ILE A 136 -18.62 7.45 15.94
C ILE A 136 -19.11 6.51 17.02
N HIS A 137 -19.61 5.34 16.61
CA HIS A 137 -19.96 4.24 17.49
C HIS A 137 -18.86 3.21 17.46
N CYS A 138 -18.36 2.82 18.60
CA CYS A 138 -17.22 1.93 18.76
C CYS A 138 -17.58 0.74 19.63
N ARG A 139 -16.94 -0.42 19.32
CA ARG A 139 -17.04 -1.64 20.11
C ARG A 139 -15.66 -2.06 20.57
N SER A 140 -15.50 -2.33 21.86
CA SER A 140 -14.27 -2.89 22.43
C SER A 140 -14.01 -4.30 21.86
N LYS A 141 -12.75 -4.60 21.56
CA LYS A 141 -12.33 -5.93 21.10
C LYS A 141 -12.43 -6.99 22.22
N ASP A 142 -12.37 -6.59 23.46
CA ASP A 142 -12.30 -7.48 24.62
C ASP A 142 -13.71 -7.86 25.12
N SER A 143 -14.19 -9.02 24.69
CA SER A 143 -15.45 -9.61 25.17
C SER A 143 -15.39 -10.11 26.64
N LYS A 144 -14.20 -10.09 27.26
CA LYS A 144 -13.95 -10.50 28.65
C LYS A 144 -13.99 -9.34 29.65
N SER A 145 -14.47 -8.16 29.24
CA SER A 145 -14.77 -7.08 30.19
C SER A 145 -15.75 -7.57 31.25
N LEU A 146 -15.55 -7.19 32.50
CA LEU A 146 -16.42 -7.50 33.63
C LEU A 146 -17.91 -7.13 33.44
N LYS A 147 -18.25 -6.41 32.37
CA LYS A 147 -19.60 -5.95 32.02
C LYS A 147 -20.08 -6.34 30.60
N GLY A 148 -19.42 -7.30 29.93
CA GLY A 148 -19.74 -7.66 28.53
C GLY A 148 -19.07 -6.77 27.48
N THR A 149 -19.49 -6.87 26.20
CA THR A 149 -19.01 -5.97 25.12
C THR A 149 -19.30 -4.53 25.48
N SER A 150 -18.25 -3.75 25.67
CA SER A 150 -18.39 -2.32 25.93
C SER A 150 -18.53 -1.59 24.60
N GLU A 151 -19.73 -1.11 24.31
CA GLU A 151 -19.99 -0.16 23.22
C GLU A 151 -19.99 1.26 23.80
N PHE A 152 -19.45 2.21 23.04
CA PHE A 152 -19.36 3.60 23.43
C PHE A 152 -19.37 4.53 22.21
N ASP A 153 -19.80 5.76 22.44
CA ASP A 153 -19.81 6.81 21.44
C ASP A 153 -18.67 7.78 21.69
N MET A 154 -18.19 8.39 20.63
CA MET A 154 -17.19 9.44 20.67
C MET A 154 -17.55 10.56 19.69
N ASP A 155 -17.65 11.79 20.19
CA ASP A 155 -17.88 12.97 19.36
C ASP A 155 -16.58 13.43 18.68
N TYR A 156 -16.70 14.07 17.53
CA TYR A 156 -15.57 14.67 16.82
C TYR A 156 -15.93 16.03 16.22
N ASP A 157 -14.95 16.94 16.18
CA ASP A 157 -15.00 18.13 15.32
C ASP A 157 -14.45 17.80 13.93
N ILE A 158 -13.42 16.94 13.90
CA ILE A 158 -12.77 16.49 12.69
C ILE A 158 -12.57 14.97 12.76
N LEU A 159 -12.93 14.27 11.70
CA LEU A 159 -12.74 12.82 11.55
C LEU A 159 -11.73 12.50 10.46
N VAL A 160 -10.75 11.65 10.75
CA VAL A 160 -9.78 11.13 9.78
C VAL A 160 -9.97 9.63 9.63
N ILE A 161 -10.53 9.20 8.51
CA ILE A 161 -10.80 7.80 8.20
C ILE A 161 -9.56 7.19 7.52
N ALA A 162 -8.86 6.30 8.24
CA ALA A 162 -7.62 5.65 7.82
C ALA A 162 -7.66 4.12 8.04
N VAL A 163 -8.84 3.52 7.87
CA VAL A 163 -9.14 2.12 8.23
C VAL A 163 -8.68 1.10 7.20
N GLY A 164 -8.15 1.55 6.06
CA GLY A 164 -7.70 0.69 4.98
C GLY A 164 -8.82 -0.13 4.34
N ALA A 165 -8.47 -1.29 3.80
CA ALA A 165 -9.40 -2.21 3.13
C ALA A 165 -9.32 -3.60 3.78
N LYS A 166 -10.37 -4.42 3.62
CA LYS A 166 -10.40 -5.85 3.95
C LYS A 166 -10.15 -6.69 2.69
N PRO A 167 -9.79 -7.99 2.81
CA PRO A 167 -9.82 -8.91 1.69
C PRO A 167 -11.21 -8.95 1.04
N ASN A 168 -11.24 -9.17 -0.28
CA ASN A 168 -12.47 -9.32 -1.04
C ASN A 168 -12.48 -10.69 -1.72
N THR A 169 -13.46 -11.50 -1.40
CA THR A 169 -13.65 -12.84 -1.95
C THR A 169 -14.40 -12.84 -3.28
N PHE A 170 -14.86 -11.65 -3.75
CA PHE A 170 -15.74 -11.50 -4.91
C PHE A 170 -17.02 -12.35 -4.82
N ASN A 171 -17.44 -12.69 -3.60
CA ASN A 171 -18.53 -13.63 -3.27
C ASN A 171 -18.30 -15.03 -3.86
N THR A 172 -17.05 -15.45 -4.04
CA THR A 172 -16.70 -16.79 -4.48
C THR A 172 -17.05 -17.79 -3.36
N PRO A 173 -17.90 -18.79 -3.62
CA PRO A 173 -18.34 -19.75 -2.59
C PRO A 173 -17.16 -20.47 -1.93
N GLY A 174 -17.21 -20.60 -0.61
CA GLY A 174 -16.28 -21.35 0.23
C GLY A 174 -14.91 -20.70 0.45
N VAL A 175 -14.66 -19.52 -0.09
CA VAL A 175 -13.37 -18.82 0.11
C VAL A 175 -13.21 -18.32 1.55
N GLU A 176 -14.28 -17.81 2.16
CA GLU A 176 -14.22 -17.31 3.55
C GLU A 176 -14.01 -18.45 4.56
N GLU A 177 -14.52 -19.64 4.25
CA GLU A 177 -14.50 -20.82 5.11
C GLU A 177 -13.22 -21.65 4.97
N HIS A 178 -12.64 -21.71 3.76
CA HIS A 178 -11.60 -22.69 3.43
C HIS A 178 -10.26 -22.09 2.98
N ALA A 179 -10.18 -20.78 2.72
CA ALA A 179 -8.95 -20.14 2.29
C ALA A 179 -8.32 -19.29 3.40
N PHE A 180 -7.00 -19.26 3.44
CA PHE A 180 -6.23 -18.32 4.25
C PHE A 180 -6.11 -16.99 3.52
N PHE A 181 -6.24 -15.89 4.24
CA PHE A 181 -5.93 -14.55 3.74
C PHE A 181 -4.50 -14.16 4.15
N LEU A 182 -3.93 -13.14 3.49
CA LEU A 182 -2.61 -12.61 3.83
C LEU A 182 -2.67 -11.07 3.87
N LYS A 183 -3.30 -10.54 4.92
CA LYS A 183 -3.48 -9.10 5.12
C LYS A 183 -3.00 -8.63 6.49
N GLU A 184 -3.08 -9.48 7.50
CA GLU A 184 -2.75 -9.18 8.89
C GLU A 184 -1.61 -10.09 9.40
N ALA A 185 -0.96 -9.71 10.51
CA ALA A 185 0.13 -10.51 11.09
C ALA A 185 -0.35 -11.92 11.52
N GLU A 186 -1.56 -11.98 12.05
CA GLU A 186 -2.21 -13.22 12.46
C GLU A 186 -2.47 -14.16 11.28
N ASP A 187 -2.77 -13.59 10.10
CA ASP A 187 -2.94 -14.38 8.87
C ASP A 187 -1.63 -15.08 8.49
N ALA A 188 -0.51 -14.36 8.52
CA ALA A 188 0.80 -14.89 8.20
C ALA A 188 1.22 -16.02 9.16
N LEU A 189 0.94 -15.86 10.46
CA LEU A 189 1.20 -16.90 11.46
C LEU A 189 0.35 -18.15 11.23
N LYS A 190 -0.94 -18.01 10.91
CA LYS A 190 -1.82 -19.12 10.56
C LYS A 190 -1.34 -19.86 9.31
N ILE A 191 -0.89 -19.13 8.27
CA ILE A 191 -0.32 -19.74 7.07
C ILE A 191 0.93 -20.52 7.43
N ARG A 192 1.86 -19.94 8.21
CA ARG A 192 3.08 -20.62 8.67
C ARG A 192 2.76 -21.93 9.38
N GLN A 193 1.84 -21.89 10.35
CA GLN A 193 1.39 -23.06 11.07
C GLN A 193 0.81 -24.12 10.12
N SER A 194 -0.08 -23.71 9.20
CA SER A 194 -0.72 -24.63 8.26
C SER A 194 0.28 -25.28 7.29
N VAL A 195 1.33 -24.57 6.85
CA VAL A 195 2.39 -25.16 6.02
C VAL A 195 3.08 -26.30 6.77
N ILE A 196 3.51 -26.06 8.01
CA ILE A 196 4.18 -27.08 8.84
C ILE A 196 3.24 -28.26 9.11
N ASP A 197 1.98 -27.99 9.48
CA ASP A 197 0.96 -29.04 9.73
C ASP A 197 0.74 -29.92 8.49
N CYS A 198 0.81 -29.37 7.28
CA CYS A 198 0.74 -30.17 6.05
C CYS A 198 1.92 -31.16 5.95
N PHE A 199 3.15 -30.72 6.29
CA PHE A 199 4.31 -31.63 6.26
C PHE A 199 4.27 -32.68 7.36
N GLU A 200 3.85 -32.32 8.57
CA GLU A 200 3.66 -33.28 9.66
C GLU A 200 2.61 -34.34 9.29
N ARG A 201 1.48 -33.92 8.74
CA ARG A 201 0.42 -34.84 8.28
C ARG A 201 0.91 -35.73 7.14
N ALA A 202 1.60 -35.20 6.14
CA ALA A 202 2.11 -35.96 5.01
C ALA A 202 3.20 -36.97 5.41
N SER A 203 3.84 -36.77 6.57
CA SER A 203 4.87 -37.67 7.11
C SER A 203 4.32 -38.89 7.83
N LEU A 204 3.01 -38.98 8.05
CA LEU A 204 2.37 -40.13 8.67
C LEU A 204 2.60 -41.42 7.83
N PRO A 205 2.84 -42.61 8.48
CA PRO A 205 3.32 -43.80 7.79
C PRO A 205 2.29 -44.42 6.83
N ASP A 206 1.00 -44.34 7.14
CA ASP A 206 -0.05 -45.10 6.45
C ASP A 206 -0.70 -44.36 5.27
N LEU A 207 -0.12 -43.23 4.82
CA LEU A 207 -0.62 -42.44 3.70
C LEU A 207 -0.12 -42.98 2.36
N THR A 208 -1.03 -42.99 1.38
CA THR A 208 -0.70 -43.21 -0.04
C THR A 208 0.03 -42.03 -0.64
N GLU A 209 0.69 -42.22 -1.77
CA GLU A 209 1.34 -41.11 -2.51
C GLU A 209 0.34 -40.04 -2.96
N GLU A 210 -0.87 -40.47 -3.38
CA GLU A 210 -1.94 -39.54 -3.80
C GLU A 210 -2.42 -38.67 -2.64
N GLU A 211 -2.56 -39.22 -1.46
CA GLU A 211 -2.92 -38.46 -0.25
C GLU A 211 -1.81 -37.45 0.10
N ARG A 212 -0.54 -37.86 0.01
CA ARG A 212 0.60 -36.98 0.22
C ARG A 212 0.64 -35.84 -0.80
N LYS A 213 0.44 -36.13 -2.09
CA LYS A 213 0.34 -35.12 -3.17
C LYS A 213 -0.81 -34.13 -2.93
N LYS A 214 -1.96 -34.62 -2.42
CA LYS A 214 -3.08 -33.75 -2.05
C LYS A 214 -2.71 -32.84 -0.89
N ILE A 215 -2.17 -33.38 0.21
CA ILE A 215 -1.83 -32.63 1.42
C ILE A 215 -0.74 -31.58 1.14
N LEU A 216 0.23 -31.89 0.27
CA LEU A 216 1.37 -31.03 -0.05
C LEU A 216 1.18 -30.18 -1.31
N HIS A 217 -0.06 -30.06 -1.79
CA HIS A 217 -0.41 -29.13 -2.85
C HIS A 217 -0.85 -27.78 -2.26
N PHE A 218 -0.01 -26.77 -2.42
CA PHE A 218 -0.23 -25.40 -1.97
C PHE A 218 -0.74 -24.54 -3.13
N VAL A 219 -1.92 -23.97 -2.98
CA VAL A 219 -2.54 -23.14 -4.03
C VAL A 219 -2.56 -21.69 -3.59
N VAL A 220 -2.04 -20.80 -4.42
CA VAL A 220 -2.03 -19.35 -4.22
C VAL A 220 -2.94 -18.70 -5.25
N VAL A 221 -3.90 -17.90 -4.81
CA VAL A 221 -4.86 -17.22 -5.68
C VAL A 221 -4.54 -15.74 -5.74
N GLY A 222 -4.17 -15.28 -6.95
CA GLY A 222 -3.84 -13.90 -7.27
C GLY A 222 -2.36 -13.69 -7.61
N GLY A 223 -2.09 -13.33 -8.87
CA GLY A 223 -0.76 -13.04 -9.42
C GLY A 223 -0.27 -11.60 -9.17
N GLY A 224 -0.84 -10.90 -8.19
CA GLY A 224 -0.34 -9.62 -7.71
C GLY A 224 0.93 -9.76 -6.86
N PRO A 225 1.53 -8.64 -6.41
CA PRO A 225 2.78 -8.68 -5.63
C PRO A 225 2.72 -9.63 -4.43
N THR A 226 1.64 -9.60 -3.65
CA THR A 226 1.49 -10.44 -2.45
C THR A 226 1.55 -11.93 -2.77
N GLY A 227 0.80 -12.39 -3.79
CA GLY A 227 0.78 -13.81 -4.16
C GLY A 227 2.09 -14.26 -4.78
N VAL A 228 2.71 -13.42 -5.60
CA VAL A 228 4.02 -13.69 -6.20
C VAL A 228 5.11 -13.78 -5.12
N GLU A 229 5.17 -12.81 -4.21
CA GLU A 229 6.15 -12.81 -3.12
C GLU A 229 5.94 -13.99 -2.17
N PHE A 230 4.70 -14.31 -1.83
CA PHE A 230 4.39 -15.47 -1.00
C PHE A 230 4.78 -16.79 -1.68
N SER A 231 4.45 -16.97 -2.96
CA SER A 231 4.82 -18.18 -3.72
C SER A 231 6.34 -18.36 -3.79
N ALA A 232 7.07 -17.26 -3.98
CA ALA A 232 8.53 -17.25 -4.02
C ALA A 232 9.15 -17.58 -2.65
N GLU A 233 8.67 -16.97 -1.58
CA GLU A 233 9.12 -17.25 -0.20
C GLU A 233 8.79 -18.68 0.23
N LEU A 234 7.61 -19.20 -0.15
CA LEU A 234 7.25 -20.58 0.12
C LEU A 234 8.18 -21.54 -0.63
N HIS A 235 8.44 -21.30 -1.91
CA HIS A 235 9.36 -22.10 -2.71
C HIS A 235 10.77 -22.13 -2.08
N ASP A 236 11.31 -20.97 -1.69
CA ASP A 236 12.62 -20.92 -1.05
C ASP A 236 12.65 -21.70 0.27
N PHE A 237 11.58 -21.61 1.09
CA PHE A 237 11.46 -22.38 2.31
C PHE A 237 11.46 -23.89 2.04
N LEU A 238 10.72 -24.33 1.02
CA LEU A 238 10.61 -25.74 0.64
C LEU A 238 11.96 -26.31 0.19
N VAL A 239 12.71 -25.56 -0.63
CA VAL A 239 13.98 -26.02 -1.20
C VAL A 239 15.14 -25.90 -0.21
N GLU A 240 15.19 -24.81 0.55
CA GLU A 240 16.34 -24.50 1.41
C GLU A 240 16.28 -25.24 2.76
N ASP A 241 15.08 -25.36 3.34
CA ASP A 241 14.87 -25.84 4.71
C ASP A 241 14.08 -27.15 4.77
N VAL A 242 12.87 -27.18 4.22
CA VAL A 242 11.95 -28.34 4.31
C VAL A 242 12.54 -29.59 3.66
N ALA A 243 13.25 -29.46 2.54
CA ALA A 243 13.93 -30.58 1.89
C ALA A 243 14.89 -31.35 2.80
N LYS A 244 15.48 -30.67 3.78
CA LYS A 244 16.41 -31.26 4.75
C LYS A 244 15.68 -31.89 5.94
N ILE A 245 14.53 -31.32 6.31
CA ILE A 245 13.75 -31.70 7.49
C ILE A 245 12.81 -32.87 7.17
N TYR A 246 12.18 -32.82 5.99
CA TYR A 246 11.20 -33.82 5.53
C TYR A 246 11.60 -34.49 4.19
N PRO A 247 12.79 -35.13 4.10
CA PRO A 247 13.35 -35.62 2.83
C PRO A 247 12.50 -36.68 2.16
N LYS A 248 11.64 -37.41 2.92
CA LYS A 248 10.80 -38.50 2.41
C LYS A 248 9.51 -38.02 1.72
N VAL A 249 9.08 -36.78 1.98
CA VAL A 249 7.80 -36.27 1.47
C VAL A 249 7.94 -35.03 0.61
N GLN A 250 9.13 -34.45 0.55
CA GLN A 250 9.40 -33.26 -0.23
C GLN A 250 9.09 -33.41 -1.73
N GLU A 251 9.32 -34.59 -2.30
CA GLU A 251 9.07 -34.88 -3.71
C GLU A 251 7.58 -34.76 -4.11
N PHE A 252 6.65 -34.88 -3.16
CA PHE A 252 5.20 -34.75 -3.38
C PHE A 252 4.71 -33.31 -3.36
N THR A 253 5.60 -32.34 -3.08
CA THR A 253 5.24 -30.94 -2.92
C THR A 253 4.97 -30.28 -4.26
N ARG A 254 3.87 -29.53 -4.33
CA ARG A 254 3.49 -28.74 -5.49
C ARG A 254 3.02 -27.35 -5.06
N ILE A 255 3.46 -26.30 -5.75
CA ILE A 255 2.94 -24.93 -5.61
C ILE A 255 2.23 -24.57 -6.91
N THR A 256 0.98 -24.13 -6.84
CA THR A 256 0.22 -23.61 -7.98
C THR A 256 -0.17 -22.16 -7.72
N LEU A 257 0.21 -21.24 -8.62
CA LEU A 257 -0.23 -19.86 -8.60
C LEU A 257 -1.31 -19.62 -9.66
N LEU A 258 -2.51 -19.26 -9.21
CA LEU A 258 -3.68 -19.00 -10.07
C LEU A 258 -3.85 -17.50 -10.29
N GLU A 259 -3.93 -17.07 -11.56
CA GLU A 259 -4.19 -15.69 -11.93
C GLU A 259 -5.33 -15.61 -12.97
N ALA A 260 -6.33 -14.78 -12.71
CA ALA A 260 -7.47 -14.58 -13.61
C ALA A 260 -7.12 -13.74 -14.85
N GLY A 261 -6.09 -12.92 -14.75
CA GLY A 261 -5.55 -12.10 -15.84
C GLY A 261 -4.64 -12.90 -16.79
N ASP A 262 -4.14 -12.20 -17.80
CA ASP A 262 -3.24 -12.79 -18.80
C ASP A 262 -1.80 -12.99 -18.28
N HIS A 263 -1.40 -12.19 -17.27
CA HIS A 263 -0.05 -12.14 -16.73
C HIS A 263 -0.04 -11.89 -15.21
N ILE A 264 0.99 -12.39 -14.52
CA ILE A 264 1.28 -11.99 -13.14
C ILE A 264 1.97 -10.61 -13.13
N LEU A 265 1.97 -9.92 -11.98
CA LEU A 265 2.60 -8.61 -11.81
C LEU A 265 2.23 -7.59 -12.90
N ASN A 266 0.99 -7.62 -13.38
CA ASN A 266 0.51 -6.81 -14.51
C ASN A 266 0.64 -5.28 -14.31
N MET A 267 0.89 -4.84 -13.08
CA MET A 267 1.14 -3.43 -12.74
C MET A 267 2.61 -3.00 -12.88
N PHE A 268 3.53 -3.95 -13.09
CA PHE A 268 4.95 -3.70 -13.31
C PHE A 268 5.30 -3.58 -14.80
N ASP A 269 6.53 -3.17 -15.08
CA ASP A 269 7.07 -3.19 -16.43
C ASP A 269 7.02 -4.61 -17.04
N LYS A 270 6.70 -4.71 -18.33
CA LYS A 270 6.58 -6.01 -19.04
C LYS A 270 7.81 -6.89 -18.95
N ARG A 271 9.01 -6.30 -18.82
CA ARG A 271 10.27 -7.05 -18.64
C ARG A 271 10.30 -7.79 -17.30
N ILE A 272 9.74 -7.17 -16.24
CA ILE A 272 9.61 -7.78 -14.91
C ILE A 272 8.60 -8.92 -14.95
N THR A 273 7.45 -8.70 -15.55
CA THR A 273 6.42 -9.71 -15.76
C THR A 273 6.97 -10.94 -16.47
N ALA A 274 7.60 -10.76 -17.63
CA ALA A 274 8.16 -11.86 -18.41
C ALA A 274 9.25 -12.63 -17.64
N PHE A 275 10.13 -11.92 -16.95
CA PHE A 275 11.17 -12.56 -16.12
C PHE A 275 10.57 -13.36 -14.96
N ALA A 276 9.55 -12.81 -14.28
CA ALA A 276 8.90 -13.49 -13.15
C ALA A 276 8.21 -14.78 -13.59
N GLU A 277 7.49 -14.75 -14.72
CA GLU A 277 6.82 -15.92 -15.29
C GLU A 277 7.82 -17.01 -15.69
N GLU A 278 8.91 -16.63 -16.39
CA GLU A 278 9.99 -17.56 -16.76
C GLU A 278 10.69 -18.14 -15.53
N LYS A 279 10.97 -17.33 -14.52
CA LYS A 279 11.61 -17.79 -13.29
C LYS A 279 10.72 -18.80 -12.56
N PHE A 280 9.43 -18.50 -12.38
CA PHE A 280 8.49 -19.41 -11.70
C PHE A 280 8.39 -20.76 -12.42
N GLN A 281 8.35 -20.73 -13.73
CA GLN A 281 8.37 -21.98 -14.52
C GLN A 281 9.67 -22.78 -14.32
N ARG A 282 10.82 -22.13 -14.29
CA ARG A 282 12.12 -22.79 -14.03
C ARG A 282 12.21 -23.35 -12.62
N ASP A 283 11.65 -22.65 -11.64
CA ASP A 283 11.66 -23.05 -10.23
C ASP A 283 10.59 -24.15 -9.95
N GLY A 284 9.80 -24.55 -10.95
CA GLY A 284 8.77 -25.60 -10.80
C GLY A 284 7.49 -25.12 -10.13
N ILE A 285 7.25 -23.82 -10.03
CA ILE A 285 5.97 -23.25 -9.61
C ILE A 285 5.00 -23.34 -10.79
N ASP A 286 3.88 -24.05 -10.59
CA ASP A 286 2.83 -24.22 -11.61
C ASP A 286 2.01 -22.93 -11.75
N LEU A 287 2.33 -22.15 -12.77
CA LEU A 287 1.66 -20.87 -13.05
C LEU A 287 0.49 -21.08 -14.01
N LYS A 288 -0.73 -20.84 -13.53
CA LYS A 288 -1.96 -20.90 -14.33
C LYS A 288 -2.58 -19.49 -14.46
N THR A 289 -2.25 -18.81 -15.55
CA THR A 289 -2.90 -17.56 -15.95
C THR A 289 -4.26 -17.83 -16.60
N LYS A 290 -5.09 -16.79 -16.79
CA LYS A 290 -6.46 -16.89 -17.35
C LYS A 290 -7.38 -17.86 -16.60
N SER A 291 -7.05 -18.15 -15.35
CA SER A 291 -7.71 -19.12 -14.49
C SER A 291 -8.40 -18.44 -13.33
N MET A 292 -9.73 -18.27 -13.44
CA MET A 292 -10.54 -17.64 -12.42
C MET A 292 -11.09 -18.68 -11.44
N VAL A 293 -10.85 -18.50 -10.15
CA VAL A 293 -11.44 -19.35 -9.12
C VAL A 293 -12.94 -19.10 -9.03
N VAL A 294 -13.74 -20.15 -9.07
CA VAL A 294 -15.21 -20.12 -9.04
C VAL A 294 -15.80 -20.80 -7.81
N GLY A 295 -15.01 -21.53 -7.04
CA GLY A 295 -15.43 -22.13 -5.79
C GLY A 295 -14.27 -22.81 -5.06
N VAL A 296 -14.38 -22.92 -3.74
CA VAL A 296 -13.44 -23.62 -2.86
C VAL A 296 -14.26 -24.46 -1.90
N THR A 297 -13.95 -25.74 -1.79
CA THR A 297 -14.53 -26.66 -0.79
C THR A 297 -13.45 -27.03 0.22
N ALA A 298 -13.75 -27.86 1.19
CA ALA A 298 -12.76 -28.36 2.14
C ALA A 298 -11.61 -29.15 1.47
N ASP A 299 -11.87 -29.71 0.29
CA ASP A 299 -10.99 -30.68 -0.37
C ASP A 299 -10.47 -30.26 -1.74
N GLU A 300 -11.19 -29.37 -2.44
CA GLU A 300 -10.93 -29.02 -3.83
C GLU A 300 -11.14 -27.54 -4.12
N ILE A 301 -10.33 -27.01 -5.03
CA ILE A 301 -10.47 -25.68 -5.62
C ILE A 301 -10.91 -25.82 -7.08
N SER A 302 -11.98 -25.11 -7.43
CA SER A 302 -12.53 -25.11 -8.78
C SER A 302 -12.15 -23.83 -9.52
N THR A 303 -11.59 -23.99 -10.70
CA THR A 303 -11.17 -22.89 -11.58
C THR A 303 -11.88 -22.93 -12.91
N LYS A 304 -12.19 -21.77 -13.47
CA LYS A 304 -12.76 -21.61 -14.80
C LYS A 304 -11.76 -20.91 -15.70
N GLU A 305 -11.39 -21.58 -16.78
CA GLU A 305 -10.47 -21.05 -17.77
C GLU A 305 -11.16 -19.99 -18.64
N ARG A 306 -10.53 -18.82 -18.75
CA ARG A 306 -11.00 -17.74 -19.61
C ARG A 306 -10.75 -18.08 -21.09
N GLY A 307 -11.80 -18.05 -21.88
CA GLY A 307 -11.76 -18.38 -23.30
C GLY A 307 -12.45 -19.70 -23.62
N THR A 308 -12.11 -20.80 -22.98
CA THR A 308 -12.77 -22.10 -23.15
C THR A 308 -14.01 -22.25 -22.29
N GLY A 309 -14.08 -21.54 -21.17
CA GLY A 309 -15.13 -21.67 -20.15
C GLY A 309 -15.09 -23.02 -19.40
N LYS A 310 -14.07 -23.85 -19.63
CA LYS A 310 -13.89 -25.13 -18.96
C LYS A 310 -13.67 -24.94 -17.48
N VAL A 311 -14.41 -25.69 -16.66
CA VAL A 311 -14.23 -25.75 -15.21
C VAL A 311 -13.40 -26.99 -14.89
N VAL A 312 -12.38 -26.80 -14.06
CA VAL A 312 -11.49 -27.87 -13.58
C VAL A 312 -11.41 -27.77 -12.07
N SER A 313 -11.55 -28.89 -11.37
CA SER A 313 -11.36 -28.96 -9.92
C SER A 313 -10.08 -29.75 -9.62
N GLU A 314 -9.30 -29.24 -8.66
CA GLU A 314 -8.05 -29.84 -8.21
C GLU A 314 -8.04 -29.98 -6.69
N PRO A 315 -7.57 -31.11 -6.15
CA PRO A 315 -7.41 -31.27 -4.70
C PRO A 315 -6.25 -30.39 -4.21
N TYR A 316 -6.34 -29.95 -2.95
CA TYR A 316 -5.32 -29.14 -2.32
C TYR A 316 -5.12 -29.48 -0.84
N GLY A 317 -3.97 -29.11 -0.28
CA GLY A 317 -3.71 -29.13 1.17
C GLY A 317 -3.93 -27.77 1.83
N MET A 318 -3.62 -26.68 1.11
CA MET A 318 -3.82 -25.31 1.59
C MET A 318 -4.09 -24.35 0.44
N VAL A 319 -5.03 -23.41 0.64
CA VAL A 319 -5.29 -22.30 -0.29
C VAL A 319 -5.00 -20.97 0.39
N VAL A 320 -4.22 -20.11 -0.25
CA VAL A 320 -3.97 -18.73 0.17
C VAL A 320 -4.61 -17.75 -0.82
N TRP A 321 -5.55 -16.94 -0.33
CA TRP A 321 -6.26 -15.94 -1.10
C TRP A 321 -5.57 -14.58 -0.98
N SER A 322 -4.83 -14.16 -1.99
CA SER A 322 -4.02 -12.94 -2.02
C SER A 322 -4.52 -11.90 -3.02
N THR A 323 -5.77 -12.03 -3.48
CA THR A 323 -6.38 -11.15 -4.48
C THR A 323 -7.58 -10.40 -3.93
N GLY A 324 -7.83 -9.21 -4.50
CA GLY A 324 -9.00 -8.42 -4.16
C GLY A 324 -8.91 -7.67 -2.83
N ILE A 325 -9.40 -6.43 -2.86
CA ILE A 325 -9.61 -5.60 -1.67
C ILE A 325 -11.02 -5.02 -1.69
N GLY A 326 -11.61 -4.88 -0.52
CA GLY A 326 -12.96 -4.36 -0.35
C GLY A 326 -13.09 -3.40 0.82
N LEU A 327 -14.15 -2.61 0.82
CA LEU A 327 -14.46 -1.71 1.92
C LEU A 327 -14.92 -2.48 3.17
N ARG A 328 -14.65 -1.91 4.33
CA ARG A 328 -15.29 -2.34 5.58
C ARG A 328 -16.78 -2.01 5.54
N PRO A 329 -17.67 -2.85 6.13
CA PRO A 329 -19.11 -2.65 6.06
C PRO A 329 -19.57 -1.26 6.51
N PHE A 330 -19.14 -0.80 7.67
CA PHE A 330 -19.54 0.51 8.22
C PHE A 330 -19.15 1.71 7.34
N ILE A 331 -18.12 1.55 6.47
CA ILE A 331 -17.78 2.59 5.48
C ILE A 331 -18.83 2.64 4.37
N ARG A 332 -19.40 1.49 3.98
CA ARG A 332 -20.51 1.47 3.02
C ARG A 332 -21.75 2.16 3.58
N ASP A 333 -22.07 1.90 4.85
CA ASP A 333 -23.18 2.54 5.54
C ASP A 333 -22.98 4.06 5.64
N PHE A 334 -21.77 4.49 5.95
CA PHE A 334 -21.40 5.91 5.93
C PHE A 334 -21.52 6.53 4.52
N MET A 335 -21.09 5.81 3.47
CA MET A 335 -21.23 6.28 2.08
C MET A 335 -22.69 6.47 1.67
N GLN A 336 -23.62 5.63 2.17
CA GLN A 336 -25.05 5.80 1.94
C GLN A 336 -25.57 7.08 2.62
N GLN A 337 -25.14 7.37 3.85
CA GLN A 337 -25.55 8.58 4.56
C GLN A 337 -25.16 9.87 3.82
N ILE A 338 -24.02 9.86 3.12
CA ILE A 338 -23.48 11.05 2.43
C ILE A 338 -23.72 11.07 0.91
N GLY A 339 -24.57 10.16 0.38
CA GLY A 339 -24.94 10.12 -1.05
C GLY A 339 -23.84 9.59 -1.97
N GLN A 340 -22.95 8.73 -1.46
CA GLN A 340 -21.87 8.09 -2.24
C GLN A 340 -22.11 6.59 -2.50
N GLU A 341 -23.31 6.07 -2.35
CA GLU A 341 -23.64 4.65 -2.43
C GLU A 341 -23.25 3.98 -3.77
N LYS A 342 -23.21 4.74 -4.87
CA LYS A 342 -22.84 4.25 -6.21
C LYS A 342 -21.31 4.15 -6.42
N ARG A 343 -20.51 4.59 -5.45
CA ARG A 343 -19.05 4.55 -5.53
C ARG A 343 -18.49 3.24 -4.98
N ARG A 344 -17.35 2.81 -5.49
CA ARG A 344 -16.65 1.61 -5.00
C ARG A 344 -15.92 1.85 -3.68
N VAL A 345 -15.40 3.05 -3.49
CA VAL A 345 -14.66 3.52 -2.31
C VAL A 345 -15.03 4.97 -2.04
N LEU A 346 -14.76 5.48 -0.83
CA LEU A 346 -15.02 6.87 -0.50
C LEU A 346 -14.35 7.83 -1.49
N ALA A 347 -15.11 8.73 -2.05
CA ALA A 347 -14.59 9.79 -2.91
C ALA A 347 -14.16 10.98 -2.05
N THR A 348 -12.93 11.43 -2.28
CA THR A 348 -12.38 12.66 -1.69
C THR A 348 -12.01 13.65 -2.78
N ASP A 349 -11.91 14.90 -2.40
CA ASP A 349 -11.26 15.91 -3.23
C ASP A 349 -9.72 15.77 -3.20
N GLU A 350 -9.03 16.64 -3.92
CA GLU A 350 -7.57 16.64 -4.04
C GLU A 350 -6.85 17.02 -2.73
N TRP A 351 -7.59 17.48 -1.72
CA TRP A 351 -7.09 17.77 -0.37
C TRP A 351 -7.47 16.70 0.64
N LEU A 352 -7.97 15.54 0.16
CA LEU A 352 -8.37 14.37 0.94
C LEU A 352 -9.59 14.60 1.83
N ARG A 353 -10.40 15.63 1.54
CA ARG A 353 -11.69 15.85 2.22
C ARG A 353 -12.75 14.98 1.57
N VAL A 354 -13.56 14.31 2.37
CA VAL A 354 -14.67 13.49 1.88
C VAL A 354 -15.70 14.39 1.21
N GLU A 355 -16.09 14.06 -0.03
CA GLU A 355 -17.11 14.80 -0.75
C GLU A 355 -18.48 14.57 -0.09
N GLY A 356 -19.23 15.65 0.11
CA GLY A 356 -20.56 15.60 0.75
C GLY A 356 -20.57 15.56 2.27
N CYS A 357 -19.39 15.66 2.94
CA CYS A 357 -19.33 15.67 4.41
C CYS A 357 -18.22 16.58 4.93
N ASP A 358 -18.62 17.66 5.61
CA ASP A 358 -17.68 18.63 6.16
C ASP A 358 -16.96 18.11 7.40
N GLY A 359 -15.65 18.42 7.51
CA GLY A 359 -14.82 18.03 8.64
C GLY A 359 -14.38 16.56 8.62
N VAL A 360 -14.68 15.82 7.54
CA VAL A 360 -14.25 14.43 7.38
C VAL A 360 -13.20 14.30 6.29
N TYR A 361 -12.12 13.58 6.59
CA TYR A 361 -11.01 13.27 5.69
C TYR A 361 -10.87 11.75 5.56
N ALA A 362 -10.47 11.26 4.39
CA ALA A 362 -10.25 9.83 4.19
C ALA A 362 -8.94 9.56 3.43
N LEU A 363 -8.20 8.54 3.90
CA LEU A 363 -6.82 8.27 3.50
C LEU A 363 -6.59 6.78 3.23
N GLY A 364 -5.66 6.47 2.33
CA GLY A 364 -5.24 5.10 2.01
C GLY A 364 -6.30 4.32 1.24
N ASP A 365 -6.32 2.99 1.44
CA ASP A 365 -7.12 2.07 0.62
C ASP A 365 -8.65 2.23 0.80
N THR A 366 -9.10 2.96 1.81
CA THR A 366 -10.52 3.23 2.07
C THR A 366 -11.10 4.30 1.15
N ALA A 367 -10.25 5.10 0.50
CA ALA A 367 -10.68 6.26 -0.29
C ALA A 367 -9.93 6.39 -1.62
N THR A 368 -10.53 7.12 -2.54
CA THR A 368 -9.88 7.55 -3.78
C THR A 368 -10.12 9.03 -4.02
N ILE A 369 -9.13 9.71 -4.58
CA ILE A 369 -9.31 11.10 -5.00
C ILE A 369 -10.16 11.11 -6.26
N ASN A 370 -11.30 11.80 -6.18
CA ASN A 370 -12.16 12.05 -7.33
C ASN A 370 -11.49 13.10 -8.23
N GLN A 371 -10.71 12.61 -9.19
CA GLN A 371 -9.98 13.48 -10.11
C GLN A 371 -10.98 14.23 -11.00
N ARG A 372 -10.88 15.53 -11.03
CA ARG A 372 -11.68 16.39 -11.90
C ARG A 372 -11.13 16.35 -13.32
N LYS A 373 -12.03 16.36 -14.27
CA LYS A 373 -11.65 16.53 -15.68
C LYS A 373 -11.34 17.97 -15.97
N VAL A 374 -10.23 18.21 -16.66
CA VAL A 374 -9.86 19.56 -17.09
C VAL A 374 -10.94 20.14 -18.00
N MET A 375 -11.51 19.29 -18.87
CA MET A 375 -12.51 19.70 -19.83
C MET A 375 -13.85 20.15 -19.19
N GLU A 376 -14.20 19.63 -18.00
CA GLU A 376 -15.40 20.08 -17.28
C GLU A 376 -15.26 21.49 -16.70
N ASP A 377 -14.04 21.90 -16.37
CA ASP A 377 -13.75 23.20 -15.77
C ASP A 377 -13.16 24.20 -16.78
N ILE A 378 -12.98 23.82 -18.06
CA ILE A 378 -12.18 24.59 -19.03
C ILE A 378 -12.72 25.98 -19.32
N ASP A 379 -14.04 26.12 -19.40
CA ASP A 379 -14.67 27.42 -19.63
C ASP A 379 -14.51 28.35 -18.42
N ALA A 380 -14.64 27.80 -17.21
CA ALA A 380 -14.39 28.55 -15.97
C ALA A 380 -12.93 28.94 -15.82
N ILE A 381 -12.00 28.07 -16.23
CA ILE A 381 -10.58 28.31 -16.23
C ILE A 381 -10.24 29.47 -17.19
N PHE A 382 -10.76 29.41 -18.42
CA PHE A 382 -10.54 30.40 -19.45
C PHE A 382 -11.09 31.79 -19.04
N THR A 383 -12.35 31.84 -18.59
CA THR A 383 -13.01 33.08 -18.16
C THR A 383 -12.26 33.77 -17.00
N LYS A 384 -11.70 33.01 -16.06
CA LYS A 384 -10.89 33.55 -14.96
C LYS A 384 -9.51 33.99 -15.39
N ALA A 385 -8.99 33.44 -16.46
CA ALA A 385 -7.71 33.76 -17.01
C ALA A 385 -7.75 35.05 -17.85
N ASP A 386 -8.80 35.19 -18.64
CA ASP A 386 -9.10 36.39 -19.44
C ASP A 386 -9.56 37.54 -18.53
N LYS A 387 -8.61 38.23 -17.93
CA LYS A 387 -8.88 39.35 -17.01
C LYS A 387 -9.40 40.59 -17.71
N GLU A 388 -8.99 40.75 -18.94
CA GLU A 388 -9.32 41.90 -19.76
C GLU A 388 -10.60 41.70 -20.57
N LYS A 389 -11.21 40.49 -20.48
CA LYS A 389 -12.42 40.07 -21.19
C LYS A 389 -12.33 40.28 -22.72
N THR A 390 -11.18 39.99 -23.27
CA THR A 390 -10.91 40.11 -24.71
C THR A 390 -11.35 38.90 -25.52
N GLY A 391 -11.72 37.79 -24.85
CA GLY A 391 -12.01 36.50 -25.48
C GLY A 391 -10.76 35.75 -25.93
N THR A 392 -9.57 36.27 -25.63
CA THR A 392 -8.27 35.65 -25.90
C THR A 392 -7.35 35.76 -24.69
N LEU A 393 -6.45 34.79 -24.51
CA LEU A 393 -5.42 34.86 -23.49
C LEU A 393 -4.10 35.36 -24.07
N ASN A 394 -3.57 36.41 -23.51
CA ASN A 394 -2.22 36.86 -23.83
C ASN A 394 -1.18 35.93 -23.16
N LYS A 395 0.08 35.99 -23.58
CA LYS A 395 1.16 35.11 -23.11
C LYS A 395 1.36 35.14 -21.58
N LYS A 396 1.12 36.26 -20.92
CA LYS A 396 1.28 36.42 -19.45
C LYS A 396 0.12 35.75 -18.70
N GLU A 397 -1.09 35.97 -19.14
CA GLU A 397 -2.30 35.33 -18.60
C GLU A 397 -2.25 33.83 -18.77
N PHE A 398 -1.89 33.38 -19.98
CA PHE A 398 -1.73 31.95 -20.28
C PHE A 398 -0.68 31.27 -19.37
N ASN A 399 0.51 31.85 -19.21
CA ASN A 399 1.54 31.29 -18.33
C ASN A 399 1.10 31.21 -16.86
N GLY A 400 0.31 32.20 -16.40
CA GLY A 400 -0.26 32.20 -15.06
C GLY A 400 -1.23 31.03 -14.83
N VAL A 401 -2.12 30.82 -15.80
CA VAL A 401 -3.13 29.75 -15.75
C VAL A 401 -2.51 28.36 -15.91
N VAL A 402 -1.56 28.22 -16.83
CA VAL A 402 -0.86 26.93 -17.03
C VAL A 402 -0.26 26.40 -15.75
N LYS A 403 0.35 27.27 -14.94
CA LYS A 403 0.92 26.88 -13.65
C LYS A 403 -0.16 26.38 -12.69
N ASP A 404 -1.31 27.04 -12.62
CA ASP A 404 -2.42 26.65 -11.75
C ASP A 404 -3.09 25.36 -12.25
N ILE A 405 -3.24 25.19 -13.58
CA ILE A 405 -3.75 23.94 -14.18
C ILE A 405 -2.84 22.76 -13.86
N CYS A 406 -1.53 22.89 -14.08
CA CYS A 406 -0.57 21.84 -13.74
C CYS A 406 -0.57 21.49 -12.24
N GLN A 407 -0.84 22.45 -11.37
CA GLN A 407 -0.96 22.19 -9.93
C GLN A 407 -2.26 21.49 -9.55
N ARG A 408 -3.36 21.78 -10.23
CA ARG A 408 -4.67 21.27 -9.90
C ARG A 408 -5.02 19.95 -10.59
N TYR A 409 -4.57 19.76 -11.82
CA TYR A 409 -4.89 18.59 -12.66
C TYR A 409 -3.65 17.72 -12.89
N PRO A 410 -3.44 16.66 -12.08
CA PRO A 410 -2.27 15.76 -12.19
C PRO A 410 -2.10 15.14 -13.57
N GLN A 411 -3.21 14.84 -14.24
CA GLN A 411 -3.22 14.24 -15.57
C GLN A 411 -2.53 15.12 -16.63
N VAL A 412 -2.51 16.43 -16.43
CA VAL A 412 -1.80 17.37 -17.33
C VAL A 412 -0.30 17.11 -17.31
N GLU A 413 0.28 16.95 -16.13
CA GLU A 413 1.70 16.66 -16.00
C GLU A 413 2.06 15.29 -16.60
N LEU A 414 1.19 14.28 -16.39
CA LEU A 414 1.37 12.95 -16.97
C LEU A 414 1.32 12.99 -18.50
N TYR A 415 0.37 13.75 -19.06
CA TYR A 415 0.23 13.93 -20.50
C TYR A 415 1.46 14.59 -21.11
N LEU A 416 1.95 15.68 -20.51
CA LEU A 416 3.14 16.37 -20.95
C LEU A 416 4.37 15.48 -20.94
N LYS A 417 4.56 14.67 -19.90
CA LYS A 417 5.65 13.68 -19.81
C LYS A 417 5.55 12.63 -20.92
N LYS A 418 4.35 12.10 -21.17
CA LYS A 418 4.12 11.10 -22.23
C LYS A 418 4.43 11.65 -23.62
N LYS A 419 4.06 12.88 -23.90
CA LYS A 419 4.35 13.55 -25.18
C LYS A 419 5.79 14.14 -25.23
N LYS A 420 6.62 13.94 -24.18
CA LYS A 420 7.97 14.53 -24.04
C LYS A 420 7.99 16.06 -24.16
N LEU A 421 6.91 16.72 -23.74
CA LEU A 421 6.76 18.16 -23.79
C LEU A 421 7.19 18.79 -22.47
N ARG A 422 7.91 19.92 -22.53
CA ARG A 422 8.37 20.60 -21.31
C ARG A 422 7.26 21.39 -20.60
N ASN A 423 6.27 21.87 -21.34
CA ASN A 423 5.14 22.64 -20.80
C ASN A 423 3.94 22.65 -21.78
N ILE A 424 2.78 23.15 -21.32
CA ILE A 424 1.57 23.28 -22.13
C ILE A 424 1.79 24.25 -23.32
N ALA A 425 2.63 25.26 -23.17
CA ALA A 425 2.96 26.18 -24.27
C ALA A 425 3.56 25.47 -25.48
N ASN A 426 4.37 24.43 -25.24
CA ASN A 426 4.89 23.58 -26.33
C ASN A 426 3.80 22.74 -27.00
N LEU A 427 2.75 22.38 -26.25
CA LEU A 427 1.58 21.66 -26.75
C LEU A 427 0.78 22.53 -27.74
N LEU A 428 0.63 23.80 -27.42
CA LEU A 428 -0.02 24.78 -28.28
C LEU A 428 0.81 25.13 -29.54
N LYS A 429 2.14 25.24 -29.40
CA LYS A 429 3.04 25.41 -30.55
C LYS A 429 3.01 24.24 -31.52
N SER A 430 2.90 23.01 -31.02
CA SER A 430 2.77 21.82 -31.87
C SER A 430 1.41 21.71 -32.56
N ALA A 431 0.39 22.41 -32.04
CA ALA A 431 -0.94 22.40 -32.62
C ALA A 431 -1.19 23.51 -33.67
N ASN A 432 -0.53 24.70 -33.58
CA ASN A 432 -0.95 25.84 -34.38
C ASN A 432 0.11 26.96 -34.66
N GLY A 433 1.39 26.70 -34.73
CA GLY A 433 2.35 27.75 -35.13
C GLY A 433 2.55 28.86 -34.08
N ASP A 434 3.17 30.00 -34.50
CA ASP A 434 3.70 31.08 -33.63
C ASP A 434 2.67 32.17 -33.24
N ASP A 435 1.38 31.84 -33.11
CA ASP A 435 0.32 32.76 -32.71
C ASP A 435 0.49 33.27 -31.27
N THR A 436 0.43 34.60 -31.09
CA THR A 436 0.61 35.30 -29.80
C THR A 436 -0.63 35.28 -28.91
N GLU A 437 -1.81 35.00 -29.47
CA GLU A 437 -3.10 34.99 -28.79
C GLU A 437 -3.81 33.62 -28.86
N ILE A 438 -4.35 33.18 -27.73
CA ILE A 438 -4.97 31.86 -27.59
C ILE A 438 -6.44 32.05 -27.25
N ASN A 439 -7.33 31.68 -28.18
CA ASN A 439 -8.77 31.66 -27.94
C ASN A 439 -9.19 30.35 -27.23
N ILE A 440 -10.43 30.29 -26.76
CA ILE A 440 -10.96 29.15 -25.99
C ILE A 440 -10.98 27.86 -26.80
N GLU A 441 -11.21 27.89 -28.11
CA GLU A 441 -11.24 26.69 -28.94
C GLU A 441 -9.86 26.05 -29.07
N LYS A 442 -8.81 26.85 -29.31
CA LYS A 442 -7.43 26.38 -29.32
C LYS A 442 -7.02 25.80 -27.96
N PHE A 443 -7.48 26.43 -26.87
CA PHE A 443 -7.22 25.96 -25.51
C PHE A 443 -7.91 24.63 -25.23
N LYS A 444 -9.20 24.46 -25.63
CA LYS A 444 -9.93 23.21 -25.55
C LYS A 444 -9.26 22.11 -26.35
N GLN A 445 -8.88 22.38 -27.58
CA GLN A 445 -8.23 21.41 -28.47
C GLN A 445 -6.90 20.91 -27.89
N ALA A 446 -6.08 21.80 -27.33
CA ALA A 446 -4.80 21.43 -26.73
C ALA A 446 -4.94 20.51 -25.51
N LEU A 447 -6.03 20.63 -24.76
CA LEU A 447 -6.27 19.87 -23.53
C LEU A 447 -7.24 18.69 -23.69
N ALA A 448 -7.84 18.50 -24.87
CA ALA A 448 -8.87 17.48 -25.10
C ALA A 448 -8.45 16.04 -24.74
N GLU A 449 -7.20 15.69 -24.99
CA GLU A 449 -6.67 14.34 -24.70
C GLU A 449 -6.11 14.19 -23.27
N VAL A 450 -6.00 15.28 -22.51
CA VAL A 450 -5.35 15.24 -21.18
C VAL A 450 -6.11 14.34 -20.22
N ASP A 451 -7.44 14.40 -20.24
CA ASP A 451 -8.28 13.62 -19.33
C ASP A 451 -8.21 12.11 -19.59
N THR A 452 -7.71 11.67 -20.76
CA THR A 452 -7.45 10.25 -21.05
C THR A 452 -6.32 9.67 -20.19
N GLN A 453 -5.49 10.52 -19.58
CA GLN A 453 -4.40 10.12 -18.70
C GLN A 453 -4.79 10.04 -17.22
N MET A 454 -6.06 10.24 -16.90
CA MET A 454 -6.56 10.07 -15.53
C MET A 454 -6.37 8.62 -15.08
N LYS A 455 -5.73 8.43 -13.95
CA LYS A 455 -5.54 7.11 -13.32
C LYS A 455 -5.84 7.22 -11.83
N ASN A 456 -6.61 6.28 -11.32
CA ASN A 456 -6.78 6.14 -9.89
C ASN A 456 -5.43 5.81 -9.24
N LEU A 457 -5.20 6.34 -8.05
CA LEU A 457 -4.01 6.00 -7.28
C LEU A 457 -4.09 4.54 -6.83
N PRO A 458 -2.97 3.80 -6.91
CA PRO A 458 -2.96 2.41 -6.46
C PRO A 458 -3.12 2.33 -4.93
N ALA A 459 -3.81 1.30 -4.47
CA ALA A 459 -3.96 0.99 -3.04
C ALA A 459 -2.64 0.39 -2.50
N THR A 460 -1.69 1.26 -2.18
CA THR A 460 -0.35 0.86 -1.73
C THR A 460 0.08 1.61 -0.46
N ALA A 461 1.00 0.99 0.28
CA ALA A 461 1.64 1.59 1.45
C ALA A 461 2.29 2.95 1.14
N GLN A 462 2.86 3.11 -0.06
CA GLN A 462 3.46 4.38 -0.50
C GLN A 462 2.43 5.50 -0.62
N VAL A 463 1.29 5.25 -1.26
CA VAL A 463 0.21 6.23 -1.39
C VAL A 463 -0.34 6.57 -0.02
N ALA A 464 -0.68 5.56 0.77
CA ALA A 464 -1.25 5.73 2.11
C ALA A 464 -0.33 6.55 3.03
N SER A 465 0.97 6.23 3.06
CA SER A 465 1.95 6.96 3.87
C SER A 465 2.12 8.42 3.41
N GLN A 466 2.16 8.68 2.10
CA GLN A 466 2.29 10.04 1.57
C GLN A 466 1.04 10.88 1.84
N GLN A 467 -0.16 10.29 1.74
CA GLN A 467 -1.41 10.95 2.10
C GLN A 467 -1.45 11.33 3.58
N GLY A 468 -1.09 10.41 4.48
CA GLY A 468 -1.01 10.70 5.92
C GLY A 468 -0.04 11.84 6.23
N LYS A 469 1.17 11.79 5.66
CA LYS A 469 2.18 12.86 5.80
C LYS A 469 1.71 14.20 5.23
N TYR A 470 1.04 14.18 4.08
CA TYR A 470 0.47 15.39 3.46
C TYR A 470 -0.60 16.02 4.36
N LEU A 471 -1.57 15.23 4.82
CA LEU A 471 -2.65 15.74 5.66
C LEU A 471 -2.13 16.30 6.98
N ALA A 472 -1.16 15.63 7.62
CA ALA A 472 -0.51 16.14 8.82
C ALA A 472 0.15 17.51 8.61
N LYS A 473 0.82 17.71 7.46
CA LYS A 473 1.39 19.01 7.09
C LYS A 473 0.33 20.09 6.91
N CYS A 474 -0.83 19.74 6.34
CA CYS A 474 -1.96 20.67 6.23
C CYS A 474 -2.48 21.05 7.62
N PHE A 475 -2.68 20.09 8.50
CA PHE A 475 -3.16 20.33 9.87
C PHE A 475 -2.18 21.15 10.71
N ASN A 476 -0.87 20.92 10.58
CA ASN A 476 0.16 21.70 11.27
C ASN A 476 0.20 23.18 10.83
N ARG A 477 -0.34 23.50 9.65
CA ARG A 477 -0.32 24.83 9.05
C ARG A 477 -1.70 25.49 9.01
N MET A 478 -2.75 24.80 9.43
CA MET A 478 -4.15 25.24 9.24
C MET A 478 -4.37 26.68 9.70
N GLU A 479 -3.96 26.99 10.91
CA GLU A 479 -4.11 28.33 11.52
C GLU A 479 -3.32 29.43 10.77
N LYS A 480 -2.09 29.10 10.33
CA LYS A 480 -1.26 30.06 9.57
C LYS A 480 -1.84 30.35 8.19
N CYS A 481 -2.45 29.35 7.56
CA CYS A 481 -3.03 29.51 6.23
C CYS A 481 -4.39 30.22 6.22
N GLU A 482 -5.06 30.34 7.37
CA GLU A 482 -6.27 31.16 7.51
C GLU A 482 -5.99 32.63 7.23
N LYS A 483 -4.83 33.13 7.67
CA LYS A 483 -4.40 34.51 7.50
C LYS A 483 -3.75 34.78 6.14
N ARG A 484 -3.19 33.75 5.49
CA ARG A 484 -2.48 33.85 4.21
C ARG A 484 -2.85 32.66 3.31
N PRO A 485 -3.97 32.72 2.59
CA PRO A 485 -4.35 31.66 1.68
C PRO A 485 -3.35 31.55 0.53
N GLU A 486 -2.61 30.45 0.48
CA GLU A 486 -1.65 30.12 -0.58
C GLU A 486 -2.19 28.95 -1.41
N GLY A 487 -1.67 28.80 -2.63
CA GLY A 487 -2.02 27.67 -3.49
C GLY A 487 -2.70 28.06 -4.78
N PRO A 488 -3.18 27.09 -5.56
CA PRO A 488 -3.80 27.32 -6.86
C PRO A 488 -5.10 28.10 -6.76
N LEU A 489 -5.45 28.80 -7.83
CA LEU A 489 -6.72 29.53 -7.96
C LEU A 489 -7.91 28.58 -7.78
N ARG A 490 -8.94 29.06 -7.08
CA ARG A 490 -10.23 28.37 -7.02
C ARG A 490 -10.98 28.65 -8.30
N PHE A 491 -11.38 27.59 -9.00
CA PHE A 491 -12.25 27.73 -10.18
C PHE A 491 -13.72 27.88 -9.78
N ARG A 492 -14.07 27.44 -8.57
CA ARG A 492 -15.37 27.69 -7.94
C ARG A 492 -15.16 28.47 -6.66
N GLY A 493 -15.79 29.63 -6.56
CA GLY A 493 -15.59 30.57 -5.44
C GLY A 493 -14.42 31.54 -5.66
N GLU A 494 -14.15 32.38 -4.67
CA GLU A 494 -13.12 33.41 -4.74
C GLU A 494 -11.77 32.97 -4.13
N GLY A 495 -10.68 33.56 -4.60
CA GLY A 495 -9.35 33.45 -4.06
C GLY A 495 -8.60 32.17 -4.42
N ARG A 496 -7.66 31.78 -3.56
CA ARG A 496 -6.80 30.61 -3.71
C ARG A 496 -7.08 29.59 -2.61
N HIS A 497 -6.78 28.31 -2.86
CA HIS A 497 -6.77 27.31 -1.80
C HIS A 497 -5.62 27.55 -0.83
N ARG A 498 -5.84 27.22 0.45
CA ARG A 498 -4.83 27.34 1.51
C ARG A 498 -3.63 26.43 1.28
N PHE A 499 -3.85 25.27 0.68
CA PHE A 499 -2.84 24.25 0.46
C PHE A 499 -2.79 23.82 -1.00
N GLN A 500 -1.60 23.43 -1.44
CA GLN A 500 -1.44 22.73 -2.71
C GLN A 500 -2.18 21.39 -2.63
N PRO A 501 -2.80 20.90 -3.72
CA PRO A 501 -3.42 19.59 -3.75
C PRO A 501 -2.40 18.48 -3.53
N PHE A 502 -2.88 17.33 -3.05
CA PHE A 502 -2.05 16.14 -2.87
C PHE A 502 -1.47 15.69 -4.22
N ARG A 503 -0.19 15.32 -4.20
CA ARG A 503 0.53 14.76 -5.34
C ARG A 503 1.26 13.51 -4.92
N TYR A 504 0.90 12.40 -5.52
CA TYR A 504 1.62 11.15 -5.34
C TYR A 504 2.95 11.19 -6.08
N ARG A 505 4.01 10.77 -5.41
CA ARG A 505 5.33 10.55 -6.00
C ARG A 505 5.66 9.08 -5.92
N HIS A 506 5.83 8.45 -7.08
CA HIS A 506 6.29 7.08 -7.14
C HIS A 506 7.80 7.01 -6.87
N PHE A 507 8.18 6.17 -5.89
CA PHE A 507 9.59 5.98 -5.50
C PHE A 507 10.16 4.65 -5.98
N GLY A 508 9.48 3.97 -6.87
CA GLY A 508 9.81 2.63 -7.34
C GLY A 508 9.01 1.53 -6.64
N SER A 509 9.08 0.35 -7.21
CA SER A 509 8.44 -0.87 -6.70
C SER A 509 9.43 -2.01 -6.74
N PHE A 510 9.29 -2.96 -5.82
CA PHE A 510 10.09 -4.17 -5.74
C PHE A 510 9.17 -5.38 -5.74
N ALA A 511 9.64 -6.46 -6.35
CA ALA A 511 9.01 -7.78 -6.30
C ALA A 511 10.11 -8.83 -6.05
N PRO A 512 10.30 -9.30 -4.81
CA PRO A 512 11.11 -10.48 -4.53
C PRO A 512 10.54 -11.71 -5.24
N LEU A 513 11.41 -12.44 -5.93
CA LEU A 513 11.05 -13.56 -6.80
C LEU A 513 11.64 -14.90 -6.34
N GLY A 514 12.23 -14.95 -5.13
CA GLY A 514 12.92 -16.11 -4.59
C GLY A 514 14.34 -16.31 -5.12
N GLY A 515 15.08 -17.20 -4.47
CA GLY A 515 16.47 -17.49 -4.83
C GLY A 515 17.40 -16.28 -4.71
N GLU A 516 17.17 -15.40 -3.73
CA GLU A 516 17.91 -14.13 -3.55
C GLU A 516 17.85 -13.20 -4.79
N GLN A 517 16.75 -13.23 -5.52
CA GLN A 517 16.53 -12.38 -6.70
C GLN A 517 15.28 -11.51 -6.54
N THR A 518 15.46 -10.23 -6.78
CA THR A 518 14.37 -9.24 -6.76
C THR A 518 14.32 -8.50 -8.08
N ALA A 519 13.11 -8.26 -8.58
CA ALA A 519 12.86 -7.31 -9.64
C ALA A 519 12.52 -5.94 -9.03
N ALA A 520 13.18 -4.91 -9.55
CA ALA A 520 12.99 -3.52 -9.12
C ALA A 520 12.63 -2.65 -10.32
N GLU A 521 11.54 -1.90 -10.19
CA GLU A 521 11.17 -0.81 -11.08
C GLU A 521 11.40 0.51 -10.35
N LEU A 522 12.32 1.32 -10.87
CA LEU A 522 12.73 2.58 -10.25
C LEU A 522 12.27 3.78 -11.08
N PRO A 523 12.18 4.99 -10.49
CA PRO A 523 11.78 6.18 -11.22
C PRO A 523 12.65 6.42 -12.47
N GLY A 524 11.99 6.79 -13.61
CA GLY A 524 12.67 7.02 -14.88
C GLY A 524 12.74 5.78 -15.78
N ASP A 525 11.79 4.84 -15.61
CA ASP A 525 11.64 3.61 -16.41
C ASP A 525 12.86 2.67 -16.31
N TRP A 526 13.62 2.78 -15.23
CA TRP A 526 14.75 1.92 -14.97
C TRP A 526 14.31 0.63 -14.28
N VAL A 527 14.61 -0.49 -14.92
CA VAL A 527 14.35 -1.84 -14.42
C VAL A 527 15.67 -2.51 -14.08
N SER A 528 15.74 -3.11 -12.91
CA SER A 528 16.88 -3.90 -12.44
C SER A 528 16.37 -5.23 -11.88
N ILE A 529 16.99 -6.34 -12.25
CA ILE A 529 16.58 -7.68 -11.83
C ILE A 529 17.81 -8.47 -11.38
N GLY A 530 17.65 -9.26 -10.32
CA GLY A 530 18.67 -10.18 -9.83
C GLY A 530 19.17 -9.86 -8.43
N HIS A 531 20.37 -10.38 -8.08
CA HIS A 531 20.93 -10.30 -6.73
C HIS A 531 21.29 -8.88 -6.29
N SER A 532 21.71 -7.99 -7.21
CA SER A 532 21.97 -6.59 -6.88
C SER A 532 20.69 -5.86 -6.45
N SER A 533 19.58 -6.17 -7.10
CA SER A 533 18.26 -5.64 -6.73
C SER A 533 17.77 -6.19 -5.40
N GLN A 534 18.14 -7.43 -5.04
CA GLN A 534 17.85 -8.01 -3.74
C GLN A 534 18.55 -7.23 -2.61
N TRP A 535 19.84 -6.90 -2.76
CA TRP A 535 20.55 -6.08 -1.79
C TRP A 535 19.99 -4.66 -1.68
N LEU A 536 19.57 -4.09 -2.80
CA LEU A 536 18.88 -2.81 -2.81
C LEU A 536 17.54 -2.90 -2.06
N TRP A 537 16.78 -3.98 -2.27
CA TRP A 537 15.53 -4.24 -1.55
C TRP A 537 15.75 -4.34 -0.04
N TYR A 538 16.72 -5.14 0.45
CA TYR A 538 17.07 -5.20 1.87
C TYR A 538 17.37 -3.81 2.44
N SER A 539 18.18 -3.03 1.75
CA SER A 539 18.58 -1.69 2.19
C SER A 539 17.41 -0.72 2.25
N VAL A 540 16.58 -0.69 1.20
CA VAL A 540 15.41 0.19 1.14
C VAL A 540 14.38 -0.22 2.21
N TYR A 541 14.10 -1.50 2.37
CA TYR A 541 13.10 -1.95 3.34
C TYR A 541 13.59 -1.72 4.78
N ALA A 542 14.83 -2.01 5.10
CA ALA A 542 15.42 -1.65 6.40
C ALA A 542 15.31 -0.14 6.67
N SER A 543 15.57 0.72 5.67
CA SER A 543 15.45 2.16 5.81
C SER A 543 14.01 2.66 6.01
N LYS A 544 13.02 1.95 5.47
CA LYS A 544 11.59 2.30 5.55
C LYS A 544 10.89 1.81 6.81
N LEU A 545 11.49 0.89 7.55
CA LEU A 545 10.99 0.48 8.86
C LEU A 545 10.89 1.68 9.81
N VAL A 546 9.79 1.76 10.55
CA VAL A 546 9.37 2.99 11.23
C VAL A 546 10.14 3.31 12.51
N SER A 547 10.85 2.34 13.09
CA SER A 547 11.63 2.53 14.32
C SER A 547 12.98 1.80 14.26
N TRP A 548 13.92 2.23 15.11
CA TRP A 548 15.20 1.53 15.29
C TRP A 548 15.00 0.10 15.81
N ARG A 549 13.98 -0.09 16.66
CA ARG A 549 13.62 -1.41 17.17
C ARG A 549 13.29 -2.37 16.04
N THR A 550 12.35 -2.02 15.15
CA THR A 550 11.96 -2.86 14.03
C THR A 550 13.10 -3.08 13.04
N ARG A 551 13.93 -2.06 12.77
CA ARG A 551 15.13 -2.17 11.93
C ARG A 551 16.11 -3.21 12.45
N THR A 552 16.47 -3.11 13.75
CA THR A 552 17.41 -4.05 14.37
C THR A 552 16.87 -5.47 14.36
N LEU A 553 15.58 -5.66 14.68
CA LEU A 553 14.96 -6.97 14.71
C LEU A 553 14.93 -7.61 13.31
N VAL A 554 14.47 -6.89 12.29
CA VAL A 554 14.39 -7.42 10.92
C VAL A 554 15.77 -7.75 10.37
N ILE A 555 16.78 -6.89 10.59
CA ILE A 555 18.16 -7.17 10.17
C ILE A 555 18.71 -8.41 10.90
N SER A 556 18.39 -8.56 12.19
CA SER A 556 18.77 -9.73 12.98
C SER A 556 18.09 -11.00 12.46
N ASP A 557 16.81 -10.95 12.07
CA ASP A 557 16.09 -12.07 11.49
C ASP A 557 16.69 -12.50 10.14
N TRP A 558 17.00 -11.55 9.26
CA TRP A 558 17.71 -11.86 8.02
C TRP A 558 19.08 -12.50 8.27
N ALA A 559 19.87 -11.98 9.24
CA ALA A 559 21.14 -12.59 9.60
C ALA A 559 20.96 -14.00 10.17
N ARG A 560 19.95 -14.23 11.04
CA ARG A 560 19.61 -15.54 11.59
C ARG A 560 19.26 -16.53 10.51
N ARG A 561 18.40 -16.15 9.53
CA ARG A 561 18.06 -16.99 8.38
C ARG A 561 19.31 -17.44 7.61
N PHE A 562 20.26 -16.55 7.35
CA PHE A 562 21.50 -16.90 6.64
C PHE A 562 22.39 -17.88 7.42
N ILE A 563 22.38 -17.83 8.76
CA ILE A 563 23.25 -18.65 9.60
C ILE A 563 22.61 -20.00 9.93
N PHE A 564 21.35 -20.00 10.33
CA PHE A 564 20.65 -21.16 10.91
C PHE A 564 19.55 -21.74 10.02
N GLY A 565 19.15 -21.05 8.96
CA GLY A 565 17.94 -21.35 8.20
C GLY A 565 16.68 -20.76 8.85
N ARG A 566 15.52 -21.09 8.29
CA ARG A 566 14.22 -20.67 8.83
C ARG A 566 13.76 -21.60 9.93
N ASP A 567 13.06 -21.04 10.91
CA ASP A 567 12.46 -21.83 11.99
C ASP A 567 11.22 -22.57 11.49
N SER A 568 11.23 -23.89 11.60
CA SER A 568 10.15 -24.82 11.20
C SER A 568 9.32 -25.32 12.37
N SER A 569 9.51 -24.77 13.59
CA SER A 569 8.71 -25.17 14.75
C SER A 569 7.27 -24.65 14.66
N SER A 570 6.31 -25.47 15.03
CA SER A 570 4.91 -25.10 15.18
C SER A 570 4.67 -24.60 16.61
N ILE A 571 4.83 -23.28 16.85
CA ILE A 571 4.55 -22.65 18.15
C ILE A 571 3.38 -21.67 18.02
#